data_fef5f6e35a1f0a336cfe12ba563ce530
#
_entry.id   fef5f6e35a1f0a336cfe12ba563ce530
#
_cell.length_a   1.000
_cell.length_b   1.000
_cell.length_c   1.000
_cell.angle_alpha   90.00
_cell.angle_beta   90.00
_cell.angle_gamma   90.00
#
_symmetry.space_group_name_H-M   'P 1'
#
loop_
_entity.id
_entity.type
_entity.pdbx_description
1 polymer ?
#
loop_
_entity_poly.entity_id
_entity_poly.type
_entity_poly.pdbx_seq_one_letter_code
_entity_poly.pdbx_strand_id
1 'polypeptide(L)'
;PFFFNDTATTEIYTLSLHDALPICNAGAGEDVDERAIRKNGVFAMTEFKPIKEGKVREIYDNGDSLIMVATDRISAFDVILKNKVTNKGKVLTQMSRFWFDYTKDVLPNHMLSVDTADMPEFFRTPAFEGRSMKCRKLTMLPIECIVRGYITGSGWASYQQNGTVCGIHLPEGLQESQQLPEPIYTPSTKAEIGDHDENISYEKSIEVLEKQFPGHGEDYATKLRDYTIALYKKCAAYALSRGIIIADTKFEFGLDENGNVVLGDEMLTPDSSRFWPLEGYEAGHGQPSFDKQFVRNWLKANPDSNYDLPQDVIDKTIAKIGRAHV
;
A
#
# COMPACT_ATOMS: atom_id res chain seq x y z
N PRO A 1 -22.68 9.13 17.56
CA PRO A 1 -21.27 9.35 17.48
C PRO A 1 -20.68 8.27 16.59
N PHE A 2 -20.47 8.62 15.33
CA PHE A 2 -19.85 7.73 14.37
C PHE A 2 -18.36 7.97 14.43
N PHE A 3 -17.61 6.99 14.90
CA PHE A 3 -16.16 7.00 14.86
C PHE A 3 -15.74 6.49 13.47
N PHE A 4 -15.10 7.35 12.71
CA PHE A 4 -14.51 6.99 11.41
C PHE A 4 -13.03 6.72 11.61
N ASN A 5 -12.60 5.51 11.32
CA ASN A 5 -11.20 5.12 11.30
C ASN A 5 -10.60 5.54 9.96
N ASP A 6 -9.64 6.46 9.99
CA ASP A 6 -9.00 7.09 8.83
C ASP A 6 -7.70 6.37 8.42
N THR A 7 -7.72 5.04 8.32
CA THR A 7 -6.60 4.30 7.75
C THR A 7 -6.81 4.10 6.26
N ALA A 8 -5.82 4.52 5.47
CA ALA A 8 -5.77 4.23 4.05
C ALA A 8 -5.52 2.74 3.86
N THR A 9 -6.58 1.96 3.76
CA THR A 9 -6.48 0.51 3.54
C THR A 9 -6.12 0.25 2.08
N THR A 10 -4.86 -0.03 1.83
CA THR A 10 -4.44 -0.70 0.60
C THR A 10 -4.38 -2.19 0.91
N GLU A 11 -5.42 -2.91 0.56
CA GLU A 11 -5.45 -4.35 0.76
C GLU A 11 -4.53 -5.04 -0.26
N ILE A 12 -3.46 -5.65 0.21
CA ILE A 12 -2.76 -6.72 -0.49
C ILE A 12 -2.91 -7.98 0.35
N TYR A 13 -3.51 -8.98 -0.23
CA TYR A 13 -3.89 -10.20 0.45
C TYR A 13 -2.80 -11.25 0.41
N THR A 14 -2.67 -11.97 1.49
CA THR A 14 -2.02 -13.26 1.54
C THR A 14 -2.83 -14.29 0.75
N LEU A 15 -2.20 -14.91 -0.25
CA LEU A 15 -2.64 -16.22 -0.70
C LEU A 15 -2.19 -17.22 0.36
N SER A 16 -3.13 -17.66 1.20
CA SER A 16 -2.91 -18.82 2.05
C SER A 16 -2.78 -20.05 1.17
N LEU A 17 -1.75 -20.85 1.38
CA LEU A 17 -1.53 -22.14 0.73
C LEU A 17 -2.68 -23.15 0.95
N HIS A 18 -3.70 -22.80 1.74
CA HIS A 18 -4.83 -23.68 2.06
C HIS A 18 -6.01 -23.57 1.08
N ASP A 19 -6.03 -22.58 0.18
CA ASP A 19 -7.10 -22.41 -0.81
C ASP A 19 -6.73 -23.01 -2.19
N ALA A 20 -5.66 -23.77 -2.27
CA ALA A 20 -5.30 -24.53 -3.45
C ALA A 20 -6.08 -25.86 -3.48
N LEU A 21 -7.26 -25.81 -4.13
CA LEU A 21 -7.93 -26.84 -4.94
C LEU A 21 -8.05 -28.28 -4.41
N PRO A 22 -9.23 -28.87 -4.54
CA PRO A 22 -9.37 -30.32 -4.63
C PRO A 22 -8.85 -30.76 -6.01
N ILE A 23 -7.79 -31.55 -6.02
CA ILE A 23 -7.32 -32.28 -7.21
C ILE A 23 -8.39 -33.29 -7.58
N CYS A 24 -9.14 -33.03 -8.62
CA CYS A 24 -9.93 -34.06 -9.29
C CYS A 24 -8.96 -34.98 -10.07
N ASN A 25 -8.74 -36.16 -9.54
CA ASN A 25 -8.24 -37.27 -10.32
C ASN A 25 -9.27 -37.65 -11.38
N ALA A 26 -8.94 -37.45 -12.65
CA ALA A 26 -9.63 -38.09 -13.76
C ALA A 26 -8.57 -38.61 -14.75
N GLY A 27 -8.72 -39.86 -15.04
CA GLY A 27 -7.84 -40.83 -15.69
C GLY A 27 -7.23 -40.47 -17.04
N ALA A 28 -6.22 -41.22 -17.22
CA ALA A 28 -5.52 -41.67 -18.41
C ALA A 28 -6.00 -41.28 -19.84
N GLY A 29 -5.04 -40.71 -20.60
CA GLY A 29 -4.83 -41.09 -22.01
C GLY A 29 -5.49 -40.17 -23.01
N GLU A 30 -4.66 -39.28 -23.56
CA GLU A 30 -4.55 -39.07 -24.99
C GLU A 30 -3.31 -38.18 -25.24
N ASP A 31 -2.33 -38.74 -25.94
CA ASP A 31 -1.15 -38.02 -26.47
C ASP A 31 -1.63 -36.92 -27.40
N VAL A 32 -1.61 -35.69 -26.95
CA VAL A 32 -1.81 -34.52 -27.80
C VAL A 32 -0.49 -34.25 -28.51
N ASP A 33 -0.45 -34.56 -29.81
CA ASP A 33 0.67 -34.32 -30.69
C ASP A 33 1.11 -32.85 -30.70
N GLU A 34 2.18 -32.53 -29.97
CA GLU A 34 2.82 -31.18 -29.90
C GLU A 34 3.21 -30.63 -31.28
N ARG A 35 3.19 -31.45 -32.34
CA ARG A 35 3.49 -31.03 -33.72
C ARG A 35 2.32 -30.37 -34.44
N ALA A 36 1.07 -30.57 -33.96
CA ALA A 36 -0.11 -29.98 -34.58
C ALA A 36 -0.30 -28.49 -34.23
N ILE A 37 0.28 -28.02 -33.12
CA ILE A 37 0.15 -26.63 -32.63
C ILE A 37 1.02 -25.64 -33.42
N ARG A 38 2.00 -26.12 -34.21
CA ARG A 38 2.94 -25.23 -34.94
C ARG A 38 2.47 -24.83 -36.36
N LYS A 39 1.30 -25.24 -36.82
CA LYS A 39 0.90 -25.01 -38.23
C LYS A 39 -0.10 -23.88 -38.48
N ASN A 40 -0.72 -23.32 -37.50
CA ASN A 40 -1.62 -22.16 -37.66
C ASN A 40 -1.12 -21.02 -36.78
N GLY A 41 -0.30 -20.12 -37.33
CA GLY A 41 0.33 -18.97 -36.66
C GLY A 41 -0.58 -17.95 -35.98
N VAL A 42 -1.57 -18.42 -35.27
CA VAL A 42 -2.32 -17.64 -34.28
C VAL A 42 -1.77 -18.03 -32.92
N PHE A 43 -0.76 -17.31 -32.43
CA PHE A 43 -0.46 -17.30 -31.01
C PHE A 43 -1.75 -16.88 -30.33
N ALA A 44 -2.44 -17.82 -29.69
CA ALA A 44 -3.46 -17.46 -28.71
C ALA A 44 -2.74 -16.59 -27.66
N MET A 45 -2.96 -15.28 -27.68
CA MET A 45 -2.49 -14.40 -26.60
C MET A 45 -3.02 -14.99 -25.32
N THR A 46 -2.14 -15.43 -24.44
CA THR A 46 -2.56 -15.90 -23.11
C THR A 46 -3.34 -14.76 -22.48
N GLU A 47 -4.65 -14.97 -22.30
CA GLU A 47 -5.52 -13.95 -21.70
C GLU A 47 -5.17 -13.86 -20.22
N PHE A 48 -4.39 -12.85 -19.85
CA PHE A 48 -4.09 -12.58 -18.47
C PHE A 48 -5.34 -12.00 -17.78
N LYS A 49 -5.89 -12.75 -16.82
CA LYS A 49 -6.92 -12.23 -15.91
C LYS A 49 -6.27 -11.91 -14.57
N PRO A 50 -6.66 -10.80 -13.92
CA PRO A 50 -6.15 -10.51 -12.59
C PRO A 50 -6.60 -11.63 -11.65
N ILE A 51 -5.67 -12.19 -10.89
CA ILE A 51 -5.99 -13.12 -9.80
C ILE A 51 -6.62 -12.37 -8.63
N LYS A 52 -6.45 -11.04 -8.61
CA LYS A 52 -7.07 -10.15 -7.66
C LYS A 52 -7.26 -8.75 -8.22
N GLU A 53 -8.44 -8.19 -7.98
CA GLU A 53 -8.77 -6.79 -8.21
C GLU A 53 -8.97 -6.09 -6.87
N GLY A 54 -7.97 -5.32 -6.42
CA GLY A 54 -8.08 -4.46 -5.25
C GLY A 54 -8.78 -3.12 -5.58
N LYS A 55 -8.95 -2.27 -4.56
CA LYS A 55 -9.58 -0.95 -4.72
C LYS A 55 -8.89 -0.08 -5.78
N VAL A 56 -7.57 -0.16 -5.88
CA VAL A 56 -6.75 0.68 -6.77
C VAL A 56 -5.70 -0.09 -7.57
N ARG A 57 -5.52 -1.40 -7.33
CA ARG A 57 -4.54 -2.26 -8.01
C ARG A 57 -5.16 -3.54 -8.53
N GLU A 58 -4.56 -4.06 -9.57
CA GLU A 58 -4.83 -5.37 -10.13
C GLU A 58 -3.54 -6.20 -10.04
N ILE A 59 -3.68 -7.45 -9.63
CA ILE A 59 -2.56 -8.38 -9.47
C ILE A 59 -2.76 -9.54 -10.42
N TYR A 60 -1.73 -9.85 -11.19
CA TYR A 60 -1.70 -10.92 -12.16
C TYR A 60 -0.63 -11.93 -11.77
N ASP A 61 -0.96 -13.22 -11.89
CA ASP A 61 0.03 -14.28 -11.73
C ASP A 61 0.86 -14.41 -13.02
N ASN A 62 2.18 -14.38 -12.86
CA ASN A 62 3.14 -14.54 -13.94
C ASN A 62 4.06 -15.76 -13.72
N GLY A 63 3.52 -16.83 -13.11
CA GLY A 63 4.25 -18.04 -12.81
C GLY A 63 5.19 -17.88 -11.61
N ASP A 64 6.43 -17.54 -11.82
CA ASP A 64 7.44 -17.32 -10.76
C ASP A 64 7.36 -15.95 -10.09
N SER A 65 6.57 -15.05 -10.62
CA SER A 65 6.47 -13.65 -10.21
C SER A 65 5.02 -13.16 -10.25
N LEU A 66 4.80 -11.93 -9.83
CA LEU A 66 3.52 -11.22 -9.96
C LEU A 66 3.71 -9.99 -10.85
N ILE A 67 2.66 -9.62 -11.57
CA ILE A 67 2.57 -8.30 -12.19
C ILE A 67 1.50 -7.50 -11.43
N MET A 68 1.91 -6.41 -10.80
CA MET A 68 1.03 -5.47 -10.11
C MET A 68 0.78 -4.28 -11.00
N VAL A 69 -0.49 -3.98 -11.28
CA VAL A 69 -0.90 -2.86 -12.13
C VAL A 69 -1.65 -1.83 -11.28
N ALA A 70 -1.07 -0.65 -11.11
CA ALA A 70 -1.74 0.45 -10.44
C ALA A 70 -2.73 1.11 -11.42
N THR A 71 -4.00 1.22 -11.01
CA THR A 71 -5.06 1.80 -11.82
C THR A 71 -5.26 3.28 -11.52
N ASP A 72 -6.06 3.93 -12.34
CA ASP A 72 -6.47 5.32 -12.10
C ASP A 72 -7.72 5.42 -11.18
N ARG A 73 -8.18 4.30 -10.62
CA ARG A 73 -9.23 4.28 -9.60
C ARG A 73 -8.76 5.03 -8.35
N ILE A 74 -9.67 5.71 -7.72
CA ILE A 74 -9.47 6.33 -6.41
C ILE A 74 -10.51 5.81 -5.44
N SER A 75 -10.10 5.55 -4.22
CA SER A 75 -10.96 5.08 -3.15
C SER A 75 -10.89 6.03 -1.96
N ALA A 76 -12.02 6.34 -1.37
CA ALA A 76 -12.13 7.10 -0.13
C ALA A 76 -13.26 6.54 0.72
N PHE A 77 -13.06 6.44 2.05
CA PHE A 77 -14.02 5.85 2.99
C PHE A 77 -14.49 4.45 2.55
N ASP A 78 -13.54 3.60 2.13
CA ASP A 78 -13.73 2.23 1.64
C ASP A 78 -14.59 2.08 0.37
N VAL A 79 -15.00 3.19 -0.24
CA VAL A 79 -15.76 3.22 -1.48
C VAL A 79 -14.83 3.58 -2.65
N ILE A 80 -14.90 2.80 -3.73
CA ILE A 80 -14.27 3.16 -5.01
C ILE A 80 -15.14 4.23 -5.67
N LEU A 81 -14.56 5.40 -5.96
CA LEU A 81 -15.28 6.49 -6.58
C LEU A 81 -15.61 6.16 -8.05
N LYS A 82 -16.66 6.77 -8.58
CA LYS A 82 -17.08 6.61 -9.98
C LYS A 82 -16.05 7.17 -10.96
N ASN A 83 -15.37 8.24 -10.56
CA ASN A 83 -14.41 8.94 -11.38
C ASN A 83 -13.02 8.29 -11.29
N LYS A 84 -12.26 8.41 -12.38
CA LYS A 84 -10.85 8.04 -12.42
C LYS A 84 -9.98 9.30 -12.34
N VAL A 85 -8.84 9.18 -11.69
CA VAL A 85 -7.82 10.23 -11.63
C VAL A 85 -6.73 9.89 -12.65
N THR A 86 -6.80 10.50 -13.81
CA THR A 86 -5.93 10.19 -14.97
C THR A 86 -4.44 10.23 -14.58
N ASN A 87 -3.70 9.20 -15.01
CA ASN A 87 -2.28 8.98 -14.71
C ASN A 87 -1.93 8.72 -13.23
N LYS A 88 -2.90 8.64 -12.33
CA LYS A 88 -2.64 8.30 -10.93
C LYS A 88 -1.83 7.02 -10.81
N GLY A 89 -2.23 5.96 -11.51
CA GLY A 89 -1.52 4.67 -11.48
C GLY A 89 -0.05 4.80 -11.90
N LYS A 90 0.26 5.63 -12.89
CA LYS A 90 1.66 5.90 -13.30
C LYS A 90 2.45 6.59 -12.20
N VAL A 91 1.88 7.62 -11.57
CA VAL A 91 2.53 8.34 -10.47
C VAL A 91 2.82 7.39 -9.30
N LEU A 92 1.83 6.58 -8.88
CA LEU A 92 2.01 5.63 -7.77
C LEU A 92 3.15 4.64 -8.04
N THR A 93 3.21 4.07 -9.25
CA THR A 93 4.25 3.10 -9.61
C THR A 93 5.63 3.75 -9.67
N GLN A 94 5.76 4.95 -10.25
CA GLN A 94 7.05 5.65 -10.34
C GLN A 94 7.54 6.13 -8.96
N MET A 95 6.65 6.57 -8.09
CA MET A 95 7.00 6.90 -6.70
C MET A 95 7.48 5.66 -5.93
N SER A 96 6.75 4.54 -6.01
CA SER A 96 7.18 3.30 -5.37
C SER A 96 8.55 2.84 -5.90
N ARG A 97 8.77 2.89 -7.22
CA ARG A 97 10.08 2.59 -7.83
C ARG A 97 11.18 3.45 -7.22
N PHE A 98 10.99 4.77 -7.20
CA PHE A 98 12.00 5.69 -6.64
C PHE A 98 12.36 5.32 -5.20
N TRP A 99 11.37 5.12 -4.34
CA TRP A 99 11.58 4.81 -2.94
C TRP A 99 12.17 3.43 -2.70
N PHE A 100 11.79 2.42 -3.49
CA PHE A 100 12.40 1.10 -3.45
C PHE A 100 13.88 1.15 -3.82
N ASP A 101 14.25 1.90 -4.86
CA ASP A 101 15.64 2.10 -5.25
C ASP A 101 16.42 2.89 -4.20
N TYR A 102 15.81 3.92 -3.60
CA TYR A 102 16.43 4.77 -2.58
C TYR A 102 16.70 4.04 -1.27
N THR A 103 15.92 3.03 -0.93
CA THR A 103 15.98 2.33 0.36
C THR A 103 16.54 0.91 0.29
N LYS A 104 17.01 0.47 -0.87
CA LYS A 104 17.57 -0.89 -1.06
C LYS A 104 18.77 -1.23 -0.14
N ASP A 105 19.41 -0.24 0.43
CA ASP A 105 20.48 -0.38 1.42
C ASP A 105 19.95 -0.60 2.85
N VAL A 106 18.67 -0.35 3.12
CA VAL A 106 18.02 -0.62 4.41
C VAL A 106 17.55 -2.07 4.47
N LEU A 107 16.77 -2.51 3.47
CA LEU A 107 16.37 -3.90 3.29
C LEU A 107 15.97 -4.19 1.85
N PRO A 108 15.96 -5.48 1.43
CA PRO A 108 15.46 -5.87 0.13
C PRO A 108 13.98 -5.53 -0.04
N ASN A 109 13.55 -5.29 -1.28
CA ASN A 109 12.15 -5.13 -1.64
C ASN A 109 11.75 -6.13 -2.74
N HIS A 110 10.44 -6.22 -3.00
CA HIS A 110 9.86 -7.19 -3.93
C HIS A 110 9.95 -6.77 -5.41
N MET A 111 10.27 -5.53 -5.72
CA MET A 111 10.32 -5.03 -7.09
C MET A 111 11.44 -5.72 -7.87
N LEU A 112 11.10 -6.29 -9.01
CA LEU A 112 12.05 -6.87 -9.97
C LEU A 112 12.26 -5.94 -11.17
N SER A 113 11.19 -5.37 -11.72
CA SER A 113 11.25 -4.42 -12.83
C SER A 113 9.97 -3.59 -12.92
N VAL A 114 10.05 -2.40 -13.48
CA VAL A 114 8.92 -1.58 -13.91
C VAL A 114 8.91 -1.37 -15.43
N ASP A 115 9.86 -1.96 -16.14
CA ASP A 115 9.88 -1.96 -17.61
C ASP A 115 8.95 -3.05 -18.12
N THR A 116 7.96 -2.67 -18.92
CA THR A 116 7.03 -3.62 -19.54
C THR A 116 7.73 -4.54 -20.55
N ALA A 117 8.94 -4.20 -21.03
CA ALA A 117 9.74 -5.10 -21.84
C ALA A 117 10.16 -6.40 -21.10
N ASP A 118 10.28 -6.33 -19.77
CA ASP A 118 10.59 -7.47 -18.90
C ASP A 118 9.35 -8.28 -18.48
N MET A 119 8.19 -7.93 -19.04
CA MET A 119 6.90 -8.56 -18.74
C MET A 119 6.36 -9.30 -19.96
N PRO A 120 5.36 -10.21 -19.80
CA PRO A 120 4.68 -10.84 -20.93
C PRO A 120 4.11 -9.81 -21.92
N GLU A 121 3.98 -10.24 -23.19
CA GLU A 121 3.53 -9.38 -24.31
C GLU A 121 2.21 -8.65 -24.00
N PHE A 122 1.30 -9.30 -23.29
CA PHE A 122 0.03 -8.72 -22.85
C PHE A 122 0.20 -7.35 -22.14
N PHE A 123 1.27 -7.18 -21.37
CA PHE A 123 1.56 -5.95 -20.61
C PHE A 123 2.36 -4.91 -21.39
N ARG A 124 2.82 -5.21 -22.61
CA ARG A 124 3.65 -4.31 -23.45
C ARG A 124 2.84 -3.34 -24.28
N THR A 125 1.73 -2.85 -23.73
CA THR A 125 0.86 -1.89 -24.40
C THR A 125 0.85 -0.56 -23.65
N PRO A 126 0.50 0.56 -24.28
CA PRO A 126 0.40 1.87 -23.63
C PRO A 126 -0.52 1.90 -22.40
N ALA A 127 -1.49 0.96 -22.33
CA ALA A 127 -2.41 0.84 -21.20
C ALA A 127 -1.70 0.44 -19.90
N PHE A 128 -0.61 -0.32 -19.99
CA PHE A 128 0.15 -0.86 -18.85
C PHE A 128 1.46 -0.11 -18.61
N GLU A 129 1.92 0.65 -19.59
CA GLU A 129 3.19 1.36 -19.53
C GLU A 129 3.22 2.38 -18.39
N GLY A 130 4.30 2.32 -17.58
CA GLY A 130 4.56 3.22 -16.47
C GLY A 130 3.73 2.96 -15.21
N ARG A 131 2.74 2.04 -15.26
CA ARG A 131 1.87 1.69 -14.13
C ARG A 131 1.96 0.25 -13.69
N SER A 132 2.80 -0.55 -14.34
CA SER A 132 3.02 -1.97 -14.05
C SER A 132 4.34 -2.17 -13.33
N MET A 133 4.36 -3.13 -12.41
CA MET A 133 5.53 -3.54 -11.66
C MET A 133 5.58 -5.07 -11.61
N LYS A 134 6.68 -5.65 -12.08
CA LYS A 134 6.99 -7.07 -11.89
C LYS A 134 7.60 -7.24 -10.52
N CYS A 135 7.02 -8.13 -9.72
CA CYS A 135 7.38 -8.35 -8.32
C CYS A 135 7.68 -9.81 -8.05
N ARG A 136 8.60 -10.10 -7.12
CA ARG A 136 8.72 -11.44 -6.57
C ARG A 136 7.49 -11.78 -5.72
N LYS A 137 7.14 -13.06 -5.67
CA LYS A 137 6.11 -13.56 -4.76
C LYS A 137 6.66 -13.57 -3.34
N LEU A 138 5.85 -13.13 -2.39
CA LEU A 138 6.17 -13.14 -0.97
C LEU A 138 5.02 -13.79 -0.19
N THR A 139 5.36 -14.44 0.91
CA THR A 139 4.37 -14.78 1.94
C THR A 139 4.13 -13.53 2.79
N MET A 140 3.03 -12.81 2.53
CA MET A 140 2.76 -11.53 3.21
C MET A 140 2.52 -11.73 4.71
N LEU A 141 3.10 -10.84 5.51
CA LEU A 141 2.88 -10.80 6.96
C LEU A 141 1.55 -10.08 7.25
N PRO A 142 0.76 -10.53 8.23
CA PRO A 142 -0.61 -10.05 8.48
C PRO A 142 -0.65 -8.76 9.30
N ILE A 143 0.36 -7.90 9.18
CA ILE A 143 0.49 -6.65 9.92
C ILE A 143 0.65 -5.51 8.94
N GLU A 144 -0.17 -4.49 9.07
CA GLU A 144 0.07 -3.18 8.48
C GLU A 144 1.02 -2.39 9.38
N CYS A 145 2.17 -2.04 8.84
CA CYS A 145 3.24 -1.39 9.59
C CYS A 145 3.14 0.13 9.43
N ILE A 146 2.36 0.76 10.30
CA ILE A 146 2.14 2.21 10.29
C ILE A 146 3.18 2.89 11.17
N VAL A 147 3.78 3.95 10.65
CA VAL A 147 4.70 4.83 11.39
C VAL A 147 4.21 6.26 11.33
N ARG A 148 4.28 6.95 12.45
CA ARG A 148 3.85 8.34 12.57
C ARG A 148 4.98 9.19 13.11
N GLY A 149 5.37 10.19 12.35
CA GLY A 149 6.30 11.24 12.80
C GLY A 149 5.57 12.51 13.26
N TYR A 150 4.29 12.60 12.94
CA TYR A 150 3.39 13.70 13.32
C TYR A 150 2.08 13.13 13.83
N ILE A 151 1.45 13.77 14.81
CA ILE A 151 0.19 13.30 15.39
C ILE A 151 -0.99 13.87 14.62
N THR A 152 -1.65 13.02 13.83
CA THR A 152 -2.78 13.39 12.96
C THR A 152 -3.72 12.21 12.71
N GLY A 153 -4.86 12.44 12.06
CA GLY A 153 -5.82 11.41 11.67
C GLY A 153 -6.28 10.55 12.85
N SER A 154 -6.29 9.20 12.65
CA SER A 154 -6.70 8.26 13.70
C SER A 154 -5.77 8.29 14.92
N GLY A 155 -4.47 8.58 14.73
CA GLY A 155 -3.53 8.76 15.84
C GLY A 155 -3.91 9.95 16.71
N TRP A 156 -4.26 11.09 16.11
CA TRP A 156 -4.75 12.26 16.84
C TRP A 156 -6.05 11.97 17.59
N ALA A 157 -7.01 11.32 16.92
CA ALA A 157 -8.26 10.93 17.56
C ALA A 157 -8.06 10.00 18.76
N SER A 158 -7.16 9.03 18.67
CA SER A 158 -6.80 8.14 19.77
C SER A 158 -6.15 8.90 20.93
N TYR A 159 -5.18 9.76 20.62
CA TYR A 159 -4.51 10.60 21.63
C TYR A 159 -5.49 11.50 22.39
N GLN A 160 -6.45 12.13 21.71
CA GLN A 160 -7.47 12.96 22.34
C GLN A 160 -8.35 12.18 23.32
N GLN A 161 -8.55 10.88 23.10
CA GLN A 161 -9.39 10.06 23.98
C GLN A 161 -8.70 9.68 25.29
N ASN A 162 -7.43 9.32 25.24
CA ASN A 162 -6.75 8.69 26.38
C ASN A 162 -5.25 9.00 26.50
N GLY A 163 -4.70 9.90 25.68
CA GLY A 163 -3.28 10.24 25.69
C GLY A 163 -2.36 9.18 25.09
N THR A 164 -2.94 8.13 24.41
CA THR A 164 -2.16 7.02 23.85
C THR A 164 -2.46 6.78 22.38
N VAL A 165 -1.52 6.15 21.68
CA VAL A 165 -1.74 5.59 20.34
C VAL A 165 -1.15 4.17 20.32
N CYS A 166 -1.96 3.17 20.03
CA CYS A 166 -1.54 1.75 20.04
C CYS A 166 -0.83 1.32 21.34
N GLY A 167 -1.30 1.82 22.48
CA GLY A 167 -0.70 1.57 23.80
C GLY A 167 0.52 2.44 24.14
N ILE A 168 1.02 3.24 23.21
CA ILE A 168 2.16 4.15 23.44
C ILE A 168 1.64 5.43 24.11
N HIS A 169 2.11 5.72 25.31
CA HIS A 169 1.84 6.99 25.98
C HIS A 169 2.60 8.12 25.33
N LEU A 170 1.90 9.18 24.96
CA LEU A 170 2.50 10.37 24.36
C LEU A 170 2.54 11.53 25.38
N PRO A 171 3.44 12.51 25.17
CA PRO A 171 3.48 13.70 26.03
C PRO A 171 2.14 14.41 26.08
N GLU A 172 1.84 15.01 27.23
CA GLU A 172 0.63 15.86 27.40
C GLU A 172 0.76 17.17 26.61
N GLY A 173 -0.38 17.70 26.16
CA GLY A 173 -0.44 19.00 25.51
C GLY A 173 -0.03 19.02 24.05
N LEU A 174 0.08 17.86 23.39
CA LEU A 174 0.29 17.80 21.94
C LEU A 174 -0.88 18.45 21.21
N GLN A 175 -0.58 19.12 20.12
CA GLN A 175 -1.53 19.73 19.21
C GLN A 175 -1.69 18.88 17.93
N GLU A 176 -2.83 19.02 17.25
CA GLU A 176 -3.04 18.36 15.96
C GLU A 176 -1.93 18.71 14.96
N SER A 177 -1.48 17.72 14.20
CA SER A 177 -0.38 17.85 13.24
C SER A 177 1.00 18.19 13.84
N GLN A 178 1.15 18.18 15.16
CA GLN A 178 2.44 18.41 15.79
C GLN A 178 3.42 17.28 15.51
N GLN A 179 4.68 17.65 15.25
CA GLN A 179 5.78 16.68 15.13
C GLN A 179 6.01 15.97 16.47
N LEU A 180 6.12 14.66 16.42
CA LEU A 180 6.48 13.85 17.60
C LEU A 180 7.98 13.95 17.88
N PRO A 181 8.42 13.86 19.15
CA PRO A 181 9.84 13.85 19.49
C PRO A 181 10.63 12.75 18.78
N GLU A 182 10.01 11.56 18.64
CA GLU A 182 10.50 10.43 17.87
C GLU A 182 9.34 9.83 17.08
N PRO A 183 9.59 9.26 15.88
CA PRO A 183 8.56 8.52 15.16
C PRO A 183 8.10 7.31 15.96
N ILE A 184 6.80 7.07 16.00
CA ILE A 184 6.20 5.93 16.69
C ILE A 184 5.71 4.88 15.71
N TYR A 185 5.90 3.60 16.05
CA TYR A 185 5.36 2.45 15.33
C TYR A 185 3.98 2.09 15.87
N THR A 186 2.97 2.18 15.03
CA THR A 186 1.55 2.02 15.41
C THR A 186 0.89 0.99 14.49
N PRO A 187 1.15 -0.31 14.69
CA PRO A 187 0.70 -1.36 13.80
C PRO A 187 -0.83 -1.52 13.81
N SER A 188 -1.33 -2.12 12.73
CA SER A 188 -2.72 -2.52 12.58
C SER A 188 -2.77 -3.97 12.08
N THR A 189 -3.81 -4.72 12.43
CA THR A 189 -4.08 -6.00 11.78
C THR A 189 -4.58 -5.74 10.37
N LYS A 190 -4.39 -6.72 9.47
CA LYS A 190 -5.15 -6.79 8.22
C LYS A 190 -6.46 -7.50 8.51
N ALA A 191 -7.55 -6.80 8.34
CA ALA A 191 -8.87 -7.39 8.46
C ALA A 191 -9.19 -8.31 7.28
N GLU A 192 -10.03 -9.32 7.50
CA GLU A 192 -10.65 -10.08 6.43
C GLU A 192 -11.64 -9.19 5.65
N ILE A 193 -12.02 -9.63 4.43
CA ILE A 193 -12.94 -8.86 3.58
C ILE A 193 -14.27 -8.65 4.32
N GLY A 194 -14.58 -7.40 4.63
CA GLY A 194 -15.82 -7.01 5.33
C GLY A 194 -15.63 -6.57 6.77
N ASP A 195 -14.45 -6.80 7.35
CA ASP A 195 -14.06 -6.27 8.66
C ASP A 195 -13.19 -5.02 8.51
N HIS A 196 -13.00 -4.29 9.61
CA HIS A 196 -12.13 -3.12 9.65
C HIS A 196 -10.77 -3.46 10.24
N ASP A 197 -9.71 -2.87 9.68
CA ASP A 197 -8.37 -2.95 10.26
C ASP A 197 -8.38 -2.39 11.68
N GLU A 198 -7.81 -3.14 12.62
CA GLU A 198 -7.77 -2.77 14.02
C GLU A 198 -6.36 -2.32 14.40
N ASN A 199 -6.26 -1.09 14.93
CA ASN A 199 -5.02 -0.62 15.52
C ASN A 199 -4.67 -1.48 16.75
N ILE A 200 -3.47 -2.03 16.78
CA ILE A 200 -3.02 -2.93 17.84
C ILE A 200 -1.73 -2.41 18.48
N SER A 201 -1.42 -2.90 19.68
CA SER A 201 -0.13 -2.64 20.30
C SER A 201 0.98 -3.48 19.66
N TYR A 202 2.23 -3.13 19.94
CA TYR A 202 3.39 -3.93 19.51
C TYR A 202 3.31 -5.36 20.05
N GLU A 203 2.95 -5.53 21.33
CA GLU A 203 2.80 -6.84 21.98
C GLU A 203 1.71 -7.67 21.29
N LYS A 204 0.60 -7.04 20.90
CA LYS A 204 -0.45 -7.72 20.17
C LYS A 204 0.01 -8.15 18.78
N SER A 205 0.87 -7.38 18.12
CA SER A 205 1.45 -7.78 16.83
C SER A 205 2.33 -9.04 16.96
N ILE A 206 3.04 -9.21 18.08
CA ILE A 206 3.77 -10.46 18.38
C ILE A 206 2.81 -11.66 18.42
N GLU A 207 1.69 -11.54 19.16
CA GLU A 207 0.69 -12.61 19.25
C GLU A 207 0.11 -12.99 17.88
N VAL A 208 -0.20 -12.00 17.06
CA VAL A 208 -0.73 -12.22 15.71
C VAL A 208 0.27 -12.96 14.84
N LEU A 209 1.54 -12.54 14.87
CA LEU A 209 2.61 -13.17 14.10
C LEU A 209 2.95 -14.57 14.63
N GLU A 210 2.97 -14.76 15.94
CA GLU A 210 3.23 -16.06 16.56
C GLU A 210 2.17 -17.10 16.18
N LYS A 211 0.90 -16.69 16.08
CA LYS A 211 -0.19 -17.57 15.64
C LYS A 211 0.00 -18.09 14.22
N GLN A 212 0.51 -17.26 13.31
CA GLN A 212 0.72 -17.63 11.91
C GLN A 212 2.10 -18.27 11.66
N PHE A 213 3.11 -17.83 12.42
CA PHE A 213 4.50 -18.26 12.31
C PHE A 213 5.05 -18.70 13.67
N PRO A 214 4.67 -19.88 14.18
CA PRO A 214 5.05 -20.34 15.52
C PRO A 214 6.56 -20.35 15.74
N GLY A 215 7.00 -19.76 16.86
CA GLY A 215 8.41 -19.59 17.20
C GLY A 215 9.13 -18.40 16.56
N HIS A 216 8.43 -17.59 15.76
CA HIS A 216 8.99 -16.44 15.05
C HIS A 216 8.28 -15.11 15.35
N GLY A 217 7.22 -15.10 16.16
CA GLY A 217 6.37 -13.94 16.37
C GLY A 217 7.14 -12.72 16.85
N GLU A 218 7.97 -12.85 17.88
CA GLU A 218 8.77 -11.75 18.44
C GLU A 218 9.88 -11.28 17.46
N ASP A 219 10.57 -12.21 16.78
CA ASP A 219 11.61 -11.88 15.81
C ASP A 219 11.02 -11.07 14.64
N TYR A 220 9.91 -11.53 14.07
CA TYR A 220 9.27 -10.79 12.98
C TYR A 220 8.70 -9.45 13.44
N ALA A 221 8.00 -9.38 14.58
CA ALA A 221 7.47 -8.12 15.11
C ALA A 221 8.59 -7.09 15.34
N THR A 222 9.73 -7.52 15.88
CA THR A 222 10.90 -6.69 16.08
C THR A 222 11.44 -6.16 14.75
N LYS A 223 11.63 -7.04 13.77
CA LYS A 223 12.09 -6.66 12.42
C LYS A 223 11.13 -5.69 11.74
N LEU A 224 9.82 -5.95 11.81
CA LEU A 224 8.80 -5.06 11.23
C LEU A 224 8.88 -3.65 11.83
N ARG A 225 8.93 -3.55 13.16
CA ARG A 225 9.07 -2.27 13.85
C ARG A 225 10.35 -1.54 13.44
N ASP A 226 11.48 -2.22 13.53
CA ASP A 226 12.79 -1.60 13.35
C ASP A 226 13.01 -1.18 11.88
N TYR A 227 12.62 -2.00 10.90
CA TYR A 227 12.65 -1.63 9.49
C TYR A 227 11.69 -0.48 9.17
N THR A 228 10.48 -0.51 9.73
CA THR A 228 9.50 0.56 9.53
C THR A 228 10.04 1.91 10.00
N ILE A 229 10.62 1.97 11.20
CA ILE A 229 11.22 3.20 11.75
C ILE A 229 12.44 3.63 10.92
N ALA A 230 13.31 2.69 10.53
CA ALA A 230 14.51 3.00 9.74
C ALA A 230 14.14 3.56 8.35
N LEU A 231 13.21 2.91 7.64
CA LEU A 231 12.68 3.37 6.36
C LEU A 231 12.09 4.77 6.48
N TYR A 232 11.21 4.97 7.48
CA TYR A 232 10.57 6.26 7.69
C TYR A 232 11.60 7.38 7.95
N LYS A 233 12.53 7.19 8.89
CA LYS A 233 13.55 8.21 9.22
C LYS A 233 14.35 8.60 7.98
N LYS A 234 14.81 7.62 7.20
CA LYS A 234 15.58 7.88 5.97
C LYS A 234 14.78 8.66 4.94
N CYS A 235 13.55 8.22 4.66
CA CYS A 235 12.72 8.82 3.64
C CYS A 235 12.17 10.19 4.06
N ALA A 236 11.78 10.36 5.33
CA ALA A 236 11.30 11.63 5.87
C ALA A 236 12.38 12.72 5.81
N ALA A 237 13.64 12.37 6.12
CA ALA A 237 14.76 13.31 6.01
C ALA A 237 14.99 13.77 4.55
N TYR A 238 14.89 12.84 3.60
CA TYR A 238 15.00 13.19 2.17
C TYR A 238 13.84 14.07 1.73
N ALA A 239 12.59 13.69 2.01
CA ALA A 239 11.41 14.46 1.64
C ALA A 239 11.44 15.87 2.23
N LEU A 240 11.85 16.00 3.51
CA LEU A 240 11.99 17.28 4.18
C LEU A 240 12.99 18.20 3.47
N SER A 241 14.12 17.65 2.99
CA SER A 241 15.10 18.40 2.21
C SER A 241 14.55 18.92 0.86
N ARG A 242 13.42 18.36 0.43
CA ARG A 242 12.70 18.74 -0.79
C ARG A 242 11.44 19.58 -0.51
N GLY A 243 11.25 20.04 0.74
CA GLY A 243 10.12 20.86 1.13
C GLY A 243 8.82 20.06 1.35
N ILE A 244 8.92 18.75 1.58
CA ILE A 244 7.77 17.88 1.84
C ILE A 244 7.92 17.21 3.20
N ILE A 245 6.87 17.26 3.99
CA ILE A 245 6.71 16.53 5.25
C ILE A 245 6.00 15.22 4.94
N ILE A 246 6.56 14.09 5.34
CA ILE A 246 5.87 12.80 5.44
C ILE A 246 5.35 12.70 6.87
N ALA A 247 4.04 12.91 7.06
CA ALA A 247 3.47 12.92 8.40
C ALA A 247 3.35 11.51 8.99
N ASP A 248 2.85 10.59 8.19
CA ASP A 248 2.77 9.16 8.48
C ASP A 248 2.78 8.36 7.18
N THR A 249 3.03 7.09 7.32
CA THR A 249 2.96 6.14 6.21
C THR A 249 2.67 4.73 6.70
N LYS A 250 2.21 3.88 5.79
CA LYS A 250 1.99 2.44 5.97
C LYS A 250 2.96 1.68 5.07
N PHE A 251 3.66 0.70 5.65
CA PHE A 251 4.44 -0.29 4.92
C PHE A 251 3.84 -1.67 5.09
N GLU A 252 4.07 -2.54 4.11
CA GLU A 252 3.73 -3.94 4.16
C GLU A 252 4.97 -4.78 3.87
N PHE A 253 5.10 -5.88 4.59
CA PHE A 253 6.23 -6.78 4.47
C PHE A 253 5.75 -8.21 4.23
N GLY A 254 6.59 -8.99 3.59
CA GLY A 254 6.40 -10.42 3.43
C GLY A 254 7.72 -11.16 3.61
N LEU A 255 7.65 -12.48 3.56
CA LEU A 255 8.80 -13.36 3.63
C LEU A 255 9.14 -13.88 2.24
N ASP A 256 10.43 -13.90 1.92
CA ASP A 256 10.92 -14.64 0.76
C ASP A 256 10.96 -16.17 1.04
N GLU A 257 11.41 -16.95 0.07
CA GLU A 257 11.52 -18.40 0.17
C GLU A 257 12.48 -18.89 1.28
N ASN A 258 13.33 -18.01 1.79
CA ASN A 258 14.29 -18.28 2.86
C ASN A 258 13.82 -17.78 4.24
N GLY A 259 12.60 -17.20 4.31
CA GLY A 259 12.06 -16.62 5.53
C GLY A 259 12.62 -15.24 5.88
N ASN A 260 13.32 -14.58 4.96
CA ASN A 260 13.78 -13.21 5.18
C ASN A 260 12.66 -12.20 4.97
N VAL A 261 12.63 -11.18 5.84
CA VAL A 261 11.68 -10.08 5.71
C VAL A 261 12.06 -9.20 4.51
N VAL A 262 11.09 -8.96 3.64
CA VAL A 262 11.21 -8.18 2.40
C VAL A 262 10.09 -7.13 2.36
N LEU A 263 10.41 -5.91 1.95
CA LEU A 263 9.42 -4.85 1.76
C LEU A 263 8.58 -5.15 0.52
N GLY A 264 7.26 -5.14 0.70
CA GLY A 264 6.28 -5.42 -0.35
C GLY A 264 5.37 -4.25 -0.65
N ASP A 265 4.30 -4.51 -1.40
CA ASP A 265 3.24 -3.58 -1.79
C ASP A 265 3.76 -2.31 -2.48
N GLU A 266 3.28 -1.18 -2.04
CA GLU A 266 3.69 0.16 -2.47
C GLU A 266 4.55 0.84 -1.40
N MET A 267 5.29 1.84 -1.82
CA MET A 267 6.11 2.59 -0.88
C MET A 267 5.92 4.08 -1.04
N LEU A 268 5.50 4.74 0.06
CA LEU A 268 5.43 6.19 0.19
C LEU A 268 4.71 6.85 -0.99
N THR A 269 3.50 6.39 -1.26
CA THR A 269 2.62 6.97 -2.27
C THR A 269 1.52 7.83 -1.61
N PRO A 270 0.84 8.68 -2.36
CA PRO A 270 -0.34 9.41 -1.87
C PRO A 270 -1.50 8.51 -1.42
N ASP A 271 -1.46 7.22 -1.71
CA ASP A 271 -2.46 6.25 -1.27
C ASP A 271 -2.14 5.67 0.11
N SER A 272 -0.86 5.50 0.45
CA SER A 272 -0.38 4.91 1.70
C SER A 272 0.20 5.91 2.71
N SER A 273 0.33 7.20 2.33
CA SER A 273 1.06 8.19 3.13
C SER A 273 0.36 9.54 3.14
N ARG A 274 0.61 10.34 4.18
CA ARG A 274 0.24 11.75 4.23
C ARG A 274 1.46 12.61 3.92
N PHE A 275 1.34 13.41 2.86
CA PHE A 275 2.36 14.35 2.42
C PHE A 275 1.86 15.79 2.60
N TRP A 276 2.61 16.60 3.33
CA TRP A 276 2.29 18.01 3.52
C TRP A 276 3.37 18.90 2.93
N PRO A 277 3.04 20.09 2.42
CA PRO A 277 4.04 21.09 2.11
C PRO A 277 4.73 21.54 3.41
N LEU A 278 6.06 21.65 3.37
CA LEU A 278 6.82 22.24 4.50
C LEU A 278 6.52 23.75 4.61
N GLU A 279 6.34 24.40 3.46
CA GLU A 279 5.94 25.81 3.40
C GLU A 279 4.53 25.99 4.01
N GLY A 280 4.43 26.83 5.00
CA GLY A 280 3.17 27.11 5.69
C GLY A 280 2.72 26.00 6.67
N TYR A 281 3.58 25.02 6.97
CA TYR A 281 3.29 24.05 8.02
C TYR A 281 3.24 24.74 9.40
N GLU A 282 2.16 24.50 10.11
CA GLU A 282 1.94 24.97 11.49
C GLU A 282 1.14 23.94 12.27
N ALA A 283 1.59 23.60 13.48
CA ALA A 283 0.86 22.69 14.37
C ALA A 283 -0.41 23.37 14.94
N GLY A 284 -1.39 22.58 15.35
CA GLY A 284 -2.63 23.04 15.96
C GLY A 284 -3.88 22.89 15.10
N HIS A 285 -3.72 22.48 13.86
CA HIS A 285 -4.81 22.23 12.93
C HIS A 285 -4.43 21.21 11.84
N GLY A 286 -5.44 20.74 11.08
CA GLY A 286 -5.20 19.88 9.90
C GLY A 286 -4.43 20.61 8.81
N GLN A 287 -3.51 19.90 8.14
CA GLN A 287 -2.63 20.48 7.13
C GLN A 287 -3.18 20.36 5.71
N PRO A 288 -2.83 21.30 4.81
CA PRO A 288 -2.94 21.06 3.36
C PRO A 288 -2.17 19.78 2.98
N SER A 289 -2.71 18.98 2.06
CA SER A 289 -2.03 17.72 1.71
C SER A 289 -1.92 17.50 0.21
N PHE A 290 -0.94 16.69 -0.20
CA PHE A 290 -0.71 16.22 -1.57
C PHE A 290 -1.24 14.80 -1.81
N ASP A 291 -2.06 14.29 -0.88
CA ASP A 291 -2.64 12.95 -0.90
C ASP A 291 -4.17 12.98 -1.05
N LYS A 292 -4.83 11.87 -0.75
CA LYS A 292 -6.28 11.71 -0.82
C LYS A 292 -7.09 12.61 0.15
N GLN A 293 -6.46 13.29 1.09
CA GLN A 293 -7.18 14.07 2.10
C GLN A 293 -8.00 15.19 1.46
N PHE A 294 -7.53 15.76 0.35
CA PHE A 294 -8.30 16.75 -0.41
C PHE A 294 -9.66 16.18 -0.89
N VAL A 295 -9.64 14.97 -1.44
CA VAL A 295 -10.88 14.29 -1.89
C VAL A 295 -11.76 13.95 -0.70
N ARG A 296 -11.19 13.44 0.39
CA ARG A 296 -11.93 13.12 1.61
C ARG A 296 -12.62 14.35 2.21
N ASN A 297 -11.91 15.48 2.26
CA ASN A 297 -12.47 16.74 2.75
C ASN A 297 -13.63 17.22 1.87
N TRP A 298 -13.48 17.11 0.55
CA TRP A 298 -14.53 17.47 -0.37
C TRP A 298 -15.77 16.57 -0.21
N LEU A 299 -15.60 15.26 -0.11
CA LEU A 299 -16.70 14.32 0.12
C LEU A 299 -17.42 14.57 1.45
N LYS A 300 -16.70 14.87 2.53
CA LYS A 300 -17.29 15.25 3.82
C LYS A 300 -18.16 16.52 3.72
N ALA A 301 -17.71 17.49 2.91
CA ALA A 301 -18.45 18.73 2.67
C ALA A 301 -19.63 18.56 1.69
N ASN A 302 -19.65 17.46 0.92
CA ASN A 302 -20.66 17.18 -0.12
C ASN A 302 -21.22 15.75 0.04
N PRO A 303 -21.92 15.43 1.14
CA PRO A 303 -22.39 14.07 1.43
C PRO A 303 -23.37 13.55 0.39
N ASP A 304 -24.10 14.44 -0.28
CA ASP A 304 -25.10 14.09 -1.30
C ASP A 304 -24.49 13.84 -2.69
N SER A 305 -23.16 13.94 -2.83
CA SER A 305 -22.45 13.74 -4.10
C SER A 305 -22.52 12.31 -4.64
N ASN A 306 -22.94 11.35 -3.82
CA ASN A 306 -22.96 9.93 -4.18
C ASN A 306 -21.63 9.43 -4.74
N TYR A 307 -20.52 9.89 -4.15
CA TYR A 307 -19.13 9.58 -4.54
C TYR A 307 -18.81 9.92 -6.01
N ASP A 308 -19.48 10.94 -6.56
CA ASP A 308 -19.23 11.48 -7.90
C ASP A 308 -18.54 12.85 -7.78
N LEU A 309 -17.31 12.95 -8.29
CA LEU A 309 -16.48 14.14 -8.15
C LEU A 309 -16.70 15.08 -9.37
N PRO A 310 -16.87 16.39 -9.18
CA PRO A 310 -16.81 17.35 -10.27
C PRO A 310 -15.43 17.35 -10.93
N GLN A 311 -15.38 17.75 -12.22
CA GLN A 311 -14.14 17.72 -12.99
C GLN A 311 -13.06 18.62 -12.39
N ASP A 312 -13.40 19.77 -11.83
CA ASP A 312 -12.43 20.67 -11.19
C ASP A 312 -11.81 20.06 -9.92
N VAL A 313 -12.54 19.19 -9.21
CA VAL A 313 -12.02 18.43 -8.05
C VAL A 313 -11.06 17.36 -8.52
N ILE A 314 -11.39 16.66 -9.62
CA ILE A 314 -10.51 15.66 -10.23
C ILE A 314 -9.21 16.33 -10.69
N ASP A 315 -9.29 17.45 -11.41
CA ASP A 315 -8.11 18.18 -11.92
C ASP A 315 -7.20 18.67 -10.78
N LYS A 316 -7.79 19.20 -9.71
CA LYS A 316 -7.04 19.58 -8.51
C LYS A 316 -6.40 18.37 -7.81
N THR A 317 -7.08 17.24 -7.83
CA THR A 317 -6.53 15.99 -7.26
C THR A 317 -5.33 15.51 -8.07
N ILE A 318 -5.42 15.52 -9.40
CA ILE A 318 -4.30 15.19 -10.29
C ILE A 318 -3.10 16.10 -10.01
N ALA A 319 -3.32 17.40 -9.93
CA ALA A 319 -2.26 18.38 -9.66
C ALA A 319 -1.61 18.18 -8.30
N LYS A 320 -2.39 17.81 -7.25
CA LYS A 320 -1.85 17.54 -5.90
C LYS A 320 -1.04 16.24 -5.85
N ILE A 321 -1.57 15.16 -6.41
CA ILE A 321 -0.87 13.86 -6.47
C ILE A 321 0.45 14.01 -7.25
N GLY A 322 0.45 14.76 -8.34
CA GLY A 322 1.66 15.04 -9.11
C GLY A 322 2.74 15.81 -8.33
N ARG A 323 2.36 16.63 -7.34
CA ARG A 323 3.32 17.34 -6.47
C ARG A 323 3.94 16.48 -5.39
N ALA A 324 3.34 15.36 -5.03
CA ALA A 324 3.95 14.38 -4.13
C ALA A 324 5.12 13.62 -4.79
N HIS A 325 5.23 13.68 -6.11
CA HIS A 325 6.34 13.13 -6.90
C HIS A 325 7.47 14.16 -6.96
N VAL A 326 8.47 14.00 -6.15
CA VAL A 326 9.64 14.88 -6.01
C VAL A 326 10.74 14.48 -6.96
#